data_2d51b56e60b5c0d546a42d613c6f0f91
#
_entry.id   2d51b56e60b5c0d546a42d613c6f0f91
#
_cell.length_a   1.000
_cell.length_b   1.000
_cell.length_c   1.000
_cell.angle_alpha   90.00
_cell.angle_beta   90.00
_cell.angle_gamma   90.00
#
_symmetry.space_group_name_H-M   'P 1'
#
loop_
_entity.id
_entity.type
_entity.pdbx_description
1 polymer ?
#
loop_
_entity_poly.entity_id
_entity_poly.type
_entity_poly.pdbx_seq_one_letter_code
_entity_poly.pdbx_strand_id
1 'polypeptide(L)'
;MNFMKNSLFQRNLEQEREEEMPEEGGVLAVWGSPSSGKTVVSVKLAEHLAKKKRNVILILADMVTPPLPYLCAPSDIEQERSLGSILAASHVTENLIKKNCMFYRKNDYLSMVGMLKGENVFTYPPYEKEQAAELLQLAAQIAPYVIVDCTSNIASDILSAVALMEADTVLRLAGCDLKSISYLSSQLPLLSDHKWDADKQLKAVSNIRQQEASSHMEQILGSVSFQIPHSSEVEAQFLEGELLGELGLKESRTFRREIEKISRGYSGYEKQPESVLFPGGKGKGVFGCLKRGAGVYLQQIFHAHGRRRERGSKTAGQAVHHKVYLRLPHHGKGKNTGTVDR
;
A
#
# COMPACT_ATOMS: atom_id res chain seq x y z
N MET A 1 -17.40 31.35 16.41
CA MET A 1 -16.66 30.14 16.80
C MET A 1 -17.51 28.94 16.52
N ASN A 2 -17.43 28.39 15.31
CA ASN A 2 -18.06 27.11 14.94
C ASN A 2 -16.96 26.18 14.46
N PHE A 3 -16.20 25.67 15.40
CA PHE A 3 -15.18 24.67 15.15
C PHE A 3 -15.81 23.27 15.18
N MET A 4 -15.53 22.45 14.18
CA MET A 4 -15.71 21.00 14.16
C MET A 4 -17.12 20.43 13.97
N LYS A 5 -17.92 20.90 13.01
CA LYS A 5 -19.18 20.22 12.71
C LYS A 5 -19.14 19.18 11.59
N ASN A 6 -18.00 18.97 10.91
CA ASN A 6 -17.94 18.09 9.72
C ASN A 6 -16.72 17.15 9.72
N SER A 7 -16.29 16.62 10.88
CA SER A 7 -15.23 15.60 10.86
C SER A 7 -15.81 14.22 10.50
N LEU A 8 -15.00 13.39 9.88
CA LEU A 8 -15.27 11.97 9.59
C LEU A 8 -15.91 11.26 10.81
N PHE A 9 -15.41 11.55 12.00
CA PHE A 9 -15.79 10.92 13.26
C PHE A 9 -17.14 11.37 13.80
N GLN A 10 -17.61 12.58 13.48
CA GLN A 10 -18.94 13.06 13.87
C GLN A 10 -20.03 12.53 12.95
N ARG A 11 -19.73 12.35 11.65
CA ARG A 11 -20.68 11.79 10.68
C ARG A 11 -21.03 10.34 10.94
N ASN A 12 -20.09 9.54 11.45
CA ASN A 12 -20.40 8.17 11.87
C ASN A 12 -21.47 8.12 12.97
N LEU A 13 -21.54 9.14 13.86
CA LEU A 13 -22.56 9.22 14.90
C LEU A 13 -23.93 9.68 14.38
N GLU A 14 -23.99 10.39 13.26
CA GLU A 14 -25.23 10.85 12.63
C GLU A 14 -25.81 9.79 11.66
N GLN A 15 -24.97 8.94 11.06
CA GLN A 15 -25.39 7.85 10.17
C GLN A 15 -26.02 6.65 10.93
N GLU A 16 -25.75 6.46 12.22
CA GLU A 16 -26.40 5.44 13.05
C GLU A 16 -27.94 5.61 13.16
N ARG A 17 -28.51 6.67 12.58
CA ARG A 17 -29.95 6.95 12.60
C ARG A 17 -30.69 6.58 11.33
N GLU A 18 -30.01 6.29 10.25
CA GLU A 18 -30.61 5.72 9.05
C GLU A 18 -30.35 4.22 9.10
N GLU A 19 -31.40 3.41 9.26
CA GLU A 19 -31.40 1.94 9.23
C GLU A 19 -30.95 1.42 7.85
N GLU A 20 -29.72 1.74 7.44
CA GLU A 20 -29.06 1.04 6.34
C GLU A 20 -28.30 -0.15 6.93
N MET A 21 -28.48 -1.32 6.33
CA MET A 21 -27.75 -2.55 6.62
C MET A 21 -26.29 -2.24 6.92
N PRO A 22 -25.69 -2.85 7.95
CA PRO A 22 -24.28 -2.62 8.27
C PRO A 22 -23.44 -2.87 7.02
N GLU A 23 -22.71 -1.84 6.59
CA GLU A 23 -21.83 -1.95 5.45
C GLU A 23 -20.68 -2.87 5.83
N GLU A 24 -20.62 -4.03 5.21
CA GLU A 24 -19.51 -4.94 5.31
C GLU A 24 -18.31 -4.32 4.60
N GLY A 25 -17.59 -3.47 5.31
CA GLY A 25 -16.28 -2.96 4.93
C GLY A 25 -15.19 -3.90 5.44
N GLY A 26 -14.16 -3.35 6.05
CA GLY A 26 -13.06 -4.06 6.68
C GLY A 26 -11.71 -3.50 6.23
N VAL A 27 -10.66 -4.30 6.38
CA VAL A 27 -9.30 -3.97 5.97
C VAL A 27 -8.97 -4.64 4.64
N LEU A 28 -8.64 -3.85 3.63
CA LEU A 28 -8.13 -4.32 2.33
C LEU A 28 -6.64 -4.02 2.23
N ALA A 29 -5.82 -5.06 2.13
CA ALA A 29 -4.41 -4.90 1.80
C ALA A 29 -4.19 -5.00 0.27
N VAL A 30 -3.60 -3.96 -0.33
CA VAL A 30 -3.27 -3.93 -1.76
C VAL A 30 -1.79 -4.19 -1.92
N TRP A 31 -1.43 -5.34 -2.48
CA TRP A 31 -0.05 -5.79 -2.63
C TRP A 31 0.23 -6.33 -4.02
N GLY A 32 1.50 -6.37 -4.42
CA GLY A 32 1.86 -6.96 -5.71
C GLY A 32 3.25 -6.58 -6.20
N SER A 33 3.51 -6.90 -7.47
CA SER A 33 4.81 -6.66 -8.09
C SER A 33 5.18 -5.17 -8.13
N PRO A 34 6.47 -4.84 -8.16
CA PRO A 34 6.91 -3.47 -8.40
C PRO A 34 6.30 -2.92 -9.70
N SER A 35 5.92 -1.67 -9.70
CA SER A 35 5.30 -0.97 -10.85
C SER A 35 3.95 -1.54 -11.34
N SER A 36 3.30 -2.41 -10.57
CA SER A 36 1.96 -2.92 -10.90
C SER A 36 0.81 -1.93 -10.63
N GLY A 37 1.11 -0.71 -10.22
CA GLY A 37 0.09 0.31 -9.97
C GLY A 37 -0.64 0.15 -8.63
N LYS A 38 -0.04 -0.48 -7.62
CA LYS A 38 -0.64 -0.62 -6.28
C LYS A 38 -1.19 0.69 -5.74
N THR A 39 -0.35 1.70 -5.61
CA THR A 39 -0.74 3.02 -5.11
C THR A 39 -1.85 3.65 -5.95
N VAL A 40 -1.78 3.52 -7.28
CA VAL A 40 -2.82 4.01 -8.19
C VAL A 40 -4.16 3.34 -7.89
N VAL A 41 -4.17 2.01 -7.77
CA VAL A 41 -5.40 1.25 -7.50
C VAL A 41 -5.93 1.55 -6.11
N SER A 42 -5.06 1.59 -5.09
CA SER A 42 -5.42 1.94 -3.70
C SER A 42 -6.09 3.30 -3.62
N VAL A 43 -5.48 4.31 -4.24
CA VAL A 43 -5.99 5.70 -4.25
C VAL A 43 -7.31 5.81 -5.01
N LYS A 44 -7.40 5.23 -6.22
CA LYS A 44 -8.63 5.29 -7.03
C LYS A 44 -9.78 4.51 -6.41
N LEU A 45 -9.49 3.43 -5.69
CA LEU A 45 -10.49 2.69 -4.93
C LEU A 45 -10.98 3.51 -3.71
N ALA A 46 -10.07 4.13 -2.97
CA ALA A 46 -10.40 5.01 -1.84
C ALA A 46 -11.25 6.20 -2.30
N GLU A 47 -10.85 6.87 -3.41
CA GLU A 47 -11.61 7.94 -4.03
C GLU A 47 -13.02 7.49 -4.44
N HIS A 48 -13.14 6.32 -5.08
CA HIS A 48 -14.42 5.77 -5.52
C HIS A 48 -15.38 5.50 -4.36
N LEU A 49 -14.89 4.92 -3.26
CA LEU A 49 -15.69 4.68 -2.05
C LEU A 49 -16.09 6.00 -1.39
N ALA A 50 -15.15 6.93 -1.25
CA ALA A 50 -15.41 8.23 -0.65
C ALA A 50 -16.44 9.06 -1.46
N LYS A 51 -16.45 8.98 -2.80
CA LYS A 51 -17.50 9.57 -3.64
C LYS A 51 -18.88 8.99 -3.40
N LYS A 52 -18.95 7.74 -2.98
CA LYS A 52 -20.21 7.10 -2.54
C LYS A 52 -20.57 7.41 -1.09
N LYS A 53 -19.93 8.42 -0.50
CA LYS A 53 -20.10 8.86 0.89
C LYS A 53 -19.74 7.77 1.92
N ARG A 54 -18.81 6.88 1.58
CA ARG A 54 -18.26 5.87 2.47
C ARG A 54 -17.04 6.44 3.18
N ASN A 55 -16.98 6.30 4.50
CA ASN A 55 -15.80 6.74 5.26
C ASN A 55 -14.63 5.79 5.01
N VAL A 56 -13.52 6.33 4.50
CA VAL A 56 -12.33 5.58 4.10
C VAL A 56 -11.11 6.11 4.83
N ILE A 57 -10.29 5.20 5.36
CA ILE A 57 -8.91 5.49 5.76
C ILE A 57 -7.98 4.81 4.76
N LEU A 58 -7.18 5.60 4.04
CA LEU A 58 -6.11 5.12 3.17
C LEU A 58 -4.78 5.18 3.91
N ILE A 59 -4.20 4.01 4.19
CA ILE A 59 -2.88 3.87 4.83
C ILE A 59 -1.83 3.62 3.75
N LEU A 60 -0.86 4.53 3.64
CA LEU A 60 0.23 4.50 2.66
C LEU A 60 1.49 3.96 3.34
N ALA A 61 1.75 2.67 3.20
CA ALA A 61 2.79 1.98 3.96
C ALA A 61 4.22 2.22 3.47
N ASP A 62 4.42 2.76 2.25
CA ASP A 62 5.76 2.94 1.68
C ASP A 62 6.53 4.06 2.39
N MET A 63 7.51 3.65 3.21
CA MET A 63 8.42 4.54 3.93
C MET A 63 9.73 4.80 3.16
N VAL A 64 9.95 4.13 2.04
CA VAL A 64 11.12 4.32 1.19
C VAL A 64 10.84 5.37 0.12
N THR A 65 9.65 5.32 -0.46
CA THR A 65 9.15 6.28 -1.44
C THR A 65 7.77 6.77 -1.00
N PRO A 66 7.69 7.67 0.00
CA PRO A 66 6.41 8.12 0.55
C PRO A 66 5.47 8.63 -0.55
N PRO A 67 4.26 8.06 -0.71
CA PRO A 67 3.38 8.40 -1.83
C PRO A 67 2.66 9.73 -1.69
N LEU A 68 2.42 10.18 -0.47
CA LEU A 68 1.59 11.36 -0.18
C LEU A 68 1.93 12.60 -1.01
N PRO A 69 3.22 12.95 -1.26
CA PRO A 69 3.59 14.15 -2.02
C PRO A 69 3.13 14.16 -3.49
N TYR A 70 2.75 13.01 -4.06
CA TYR A 70 2.28 12.93 -5.45
C TYR A 70 0.82 12.47 -5.60
N LEU A 71 0.07 12.43 -4.51
CA LEU A 71 -1.36 12.10 -4.55
C LEU A 71 -2.23 13.31 -4.81
N CYS A 72 -1.92 14.43 -4.18
CA CYS A 72 -2.63 15.70 -4.29
C CYS A 72 -1.72 16.86 -3.92
N ALA A 73 -2.14 18.08 -4.27
CA ALA A 73 -1.43 19.29 -3.87
C ALA A 73 -1.43 19.43 -2.33
N PRO A 74 -0.35 19.96 -1.72
CA PRO A 74 -0.30 20.17 -0.27
C PRO A 74 -1.44 21.04 0.27
N SER A 75 -1.95 21.98 -0.57
CA SER A 75 -3.11 22.82 -0.25
C SER A 75 -4.42 22.03 -0.08
N ASP A 76 -4.50 20.83 -0.65
CA ASP A 76 -5.69 19.97 -0.61
C ASP A 76 -5.76 19.11 0.66
N ILE A 77 -4.71 19.15 1.48
CA ILE A 77 -4.64 18.47 2.77
C ILE A 77 -4.94 19.47 3.88
N GLU A 78 -5.84 19.11 4.77
CA GLU A 78 -6.23 19.99 5.87
C GLU A 78 -5.16 20.06 6.96
N GLN A 79 -4.41 18.96 7.15
CA GLN A 79 -3.46 18.79 8.23
C GLN A 79 -2.31 17.88 7.80
N GLU A 80 -1.07 18.31 7.97
CA GLU A 80 0.10 17.47 7.73
C GLU A 80 0.47 16.71 9.01
N ARG A 81 0.34 15.38 8.96
CA ARG A 81 0.68 14.46 10.04
C ARG A 81 1.28 13.19 9.47
N SER A 82 2.10 12.49 10.25
CA SER A 82 2.88 11.38 9.75
C SER A 82 2.45 10.03 10.33
N LEU A 83 2.42 9.03 9.47
CA LEU A 83 2.33 7.61 9.83
C LEU A 83 3.45 7.22 10.82
N GLY A 84 4.66 7.75 10.63
CA GLY A 84 5.79 7.50 11.52
C GLY A 84 5.52 7.92 12.96
N SER A 85 4.77 9.01 13.18
CA SER A 85 4.37 9.43 14.52
C SER A 85 3.43 8.44 15.22
N ILE A 86 2.61 7.72 14.46
CA ILE A 86 1.72 6.68 14.99
C ILE A 86 2.54 5.44 15.37
N LEU A 87 3.36 4.96 14.43
CA LEU A 87 4.11 3.71 14.59
C LEU A 87 5.26 3.81 15.61
N ALA A 88 5.79 5.03 15.84
CA ALA A 88 6.83 5.28 16.83
C ALA A 88 6.33 5.28 18.28
N ALA A 89 5.02 5.29 18.50
CA ALA A 89 4.43 5.25 19.84
C ALA A 89 4.62 3.87 20.49
N SER A 90 4.71 3.81 21.79
CA SER A 90 4.78 2.54 22.54
C SER A 90 3.51 1.69 22.35
N HIS A 91 2.35 2.34 22.25
CA HIS A 91 1.05 1.77 21.92
C HIS A 91 0.31 2.71 20.98
N VAL A 92 -0.34 2.14 19.98
CA VAL A 92 -1.23 2.90 19.10
C VAL A 92 -2.59 3.05 19.79
N THR A 93 -3.20 4.23 19.67
CA THR A 93 -4.53 4.51 20.21
C THR A 93 -5.38 5.18 19.14
N GLU A 94 -6.71 5.06 19.23
CA GLU A 94 -7.63 5.76 18.33
C GLU A 94 -7.36 7.27 18.27
N ASN A 95 -7.13 7.90 19.42
CA ASN A 95 -6.85 9.33 19.48
C ASN A 95 -5.55 9.69 18.73
N LEU A 96 -4.55 8.82 18.79
CA LEU A 96 -3.30 9.01 18.07
C LEU A 96 -3.52 8.90 16.55
N ILE A 97 -4.30 7.90 16.11
CA ILE A 97 -4.68 7.76 14.69
C ILE A 97 -5.47 9.00 14.24
N LYS A 98 -6.53 9.36 14.97
CA LYS A 98 -7.38 10.52 14.66
C LYS A 98 -6.60 11.83 14.57
N LYS A 99 -5.59 12.02 15.44
CA LYS A 99 -4.71 13.21 15.42
C LYS A 99 -3.72 13.21 14.25
N ASN A 100 -3.37 12.04 13.71
CA ASN A 100 -2.40 11.90 12.64
C ASN A 100 -3.03 11.56 11.28
N CYS A 101 -4.34 11.40 11.20
CA CYS A 101 -5.06 11.36 9.92
C CYS A 101 -5.02 12.73 9.23
N MET A 102 -4.74 12.70 7.95
CA MET A 102 -4.79 13.86 7.04
C MET A 102 -6.11 13.83 6.29
N PHE A 103 -6.86 14.92 6.35
CA PHE A 103 -8.15 15.03 5.69
C PHE A 103 -7.99 15.62 4.30
N TYR A 104 -8.61 14.99 3.32
CA TYR A 104 -8.64 15.52 1.96
C TYR A 104 -9.75 16.56 1.83
N ARG A 105 -9.38 17.84 1.60
CA ARG A 105 -10.31 18.98 1.61
C ARG A 105 -11.43 18.89 0.59
N LYS A 106 -11.18 18.22 -0.55
CA LYS A 106 -12.16 18.08 -1.63
C LYS A 106 -13.16 16.95 -1.38
N ASN A 107 -12.90 16.07 -0.40
CA ASN A 107 -13.80 14.97 -0.06
C ASN A 107 -13.69 14.58 1.42
N ASP A 108 -14.67 14.97 2.20
CA ASP A 108 -14.72 14.77 3.65
C ASP A 108 -14.79 13.29 4.08
N TYR A 109 -15.08 12.38 3.16
CA TYR A 109 -15.16 10.94 3.43
C TYR A 109 -13.81 10.22 3.26
N LEU A 110 -12.74 10.94 2.83
CA LEU A 110 -11.41 10.40 2.64
C LEU A 110 -10.43 10.97 3.65
N SER A 111 -9.87 10.08 4.46
CA SER A 111 -8.72 10.35 5.32
C SER A 111 -7.53 9.53 4.87
N MET A 112 -6.33 10.09 5.02
CA MET A 112 -5.08 9.46 4.62
C MET A 112 -4.10 9.41 5.79
N VAL A 113 -3.30 8.37 5.84
CA VAL A 113 -2.18 8.20 6.77
C VAL A 113 -0.97 7.75 5.97
N GLY A 114 0.11 8.53 6.01
CA GLY A 114 1.33 8.24 5.27
C GLY A 114 2.51 9.04 5.81
N MET A 115 3.69 8.78 5.27
CA MET A 115 4.91 9.56 5.57
C MET A 115 4.88 10.89 4.81
N LEU A 116 5.40 11.94 5.43
CA LEU A 116 5.53 13.26 4.80
C LEU A 116 6.74 13.33 3.87
N LYS A 117 6.77 14.37 3.04
CA LYS A 117 7.90 14.66 2.16
C LYS A 117 9.19 14.85 2.96
N GLY A 118 10.21 14.08 2.61
CA GLY A 118 11.52 14.15 3.26
C GLY A 118 11.69 13.24 4.47
N GLU A 119 10.62 12.64 4.96
CA GLU A 119 10.68 11.58 5.96
C GLU A 119 11.11 10.25 5.33
N ASN A 120 11.69 9.39 6.14
CA ASN A 120 12.13 8.05 5.75
C ASN A 120 12.17 7.13 6.98
N VAL A 121 12.54 5.87 6.78
CA VAL A 121 12.58 4.84 7.85
C VAL A 121 13.46 5.19 9.05
N PHE A 122 14.37 6.17 8.93
CA PHE A 122 15.23 6.63 10.03
C PHE A 122 14.72 7.89 10.72
N THR A 123 13.65 8.51 10.21
CA THR A 123 13.06 9.72 10.80
C THR A 123 12.45 9.43 12.16
N TYR A 124 11.93 8.21 12.33
CA TYR A 124 11.28 7.76 13.55
C TYR A 124 11.99 6.54 14.15
N PRO A 125 11.80 6.25 15.46
CA PRO A 125 12.23 4.99 16.04
C PRO A 125 11.65 3.79 15.30
N PRO A 126 12.35 2.64 15.26
CA PRO A 126 11.79 1.42 14.69
C PRO A 126 10.57 0.97 15.51
N TYR A 127 9.60 0.42 14.82
CA TYR A 127 8.39 -0.17 15.40
C TYR A 127 8.39 -1.68 15.18
N GLU A 128 7.58 -2.37 15.94
CA GLU A 128 7.40 -3.83 15.90
C GLU A 128 6.03 -4.18 15.27
N LYS A 129 5.75 -5.46 15.12
CA LYS A 129 4.48 -5.93 14.53
C LYS A 129 3.24 -5.54 15.37
N GLU A 130 3.42 -5.37 16.67
CA GLU A 130 2.34 -5.00 17.60
C GLU A 130 1.74 -3.64 17.24
N GLN A 131 2.57 -2.62 17.01
CA GLN A 131 2.08 -1.29 16.60
C GLN A 131 1.40 -1.33 15.22
N ALA A 132 1.90 -2.14 14.29
CA ALA A 132 1.26 -2.31 12.99
C ALA A 132 -0.12 -2.98 13.12
N ALA A 133 -0.25 -4.03 13.94
CA ALA A 133 -1.52 -4.72 14.20
C ALA A 133 -2.52 -3.81 14.93
N GLU A 134 -2.08 -3.10 15.98
CA GLU A 134 -2.88 -2.10 16.70
C GLU A 134 -3.41 -1.02 15.75
N LEU A 135 -2.57 -0.52 14.83
CA LEU A 135 -2.98 0.47 13.83
C LEU A 135 -4.12 -0.05 12.95
N LEU A 136 -4.00 -1.26 12.40
CA LEU A 136 -5.01 -1.83 11.51
C LEU A 136 -6.32 -2.10 12.25
N GLN A 137 -6.24 -2.72 13.40
CA GLN A 137 -7.40 -3.04 14.23
C GLN A 137 -8.18 -1.78 14.64
N LEU A 138 -7.47 -0.75 15.12
CA LEU A 138 -8.10 0.49 15.55
C LEU A 138 -8.59 1.34 14.35
N ALA A 139 -7.89 1.31 13.22
CA ALA A 139 -8.37 1.97 12.00
C ALA A 139 -9.71 1.39 11.52
N ALA A 140 -9.87 0.05 11.59
CA ALA A 140 -11.13 -0.62 11.26
C ALA A 140 -12.28 -0.29 12.23
N GLN A 141 -11.98 0.11 13.48
CA GLN A 141 -12.99 0.62 14.41
C GLN A 141 -13.37 2.08 14.12
N ILE A 142 -12.47 2.85 13.50
CA ILE A 142 -12.70 4.27 13.19
C ILE A 142 -13.47 4.45 11.89
N ALA A 143 -13.19 3.65 10.88
CA ALA A 143 -13.84 3.74 9.57
C ALA A 143 -14.21 2.36 9.03
N PRO A 144 -15.38 2.22 8.37
CA PRO A 144 -15.82 0.94 7.81
C PRO A 144 -14.90 0.44 6.69
N TYR A 145 -14.19 1.33 5.99
CA TYR A 145 -13.28 0.97 4.91
C TYR A 145 -11.85 1.41 5.23
N VAL A 146 -10.94 0.45 5.34
CA VAL A 146 -9.51 0.69 5.52
C VAL A 146 -8.75 0.07 4.37
N ILE A 147 -8.05 0.89 3.58
CA ILE A 147 -7.24 0.42 2.45
C ILE A 147 -5.77 0.63 2.81
N VAL A 148 -4.98 -0.43 2.74
CA VAL A 148 -3.53 -0.38 2.98
C VAL A 148 -2.79 -0.54 1.66
N ASP A 149 -2.15 0.53 1.20
CA ASP A 149 -1.23 0.51 0.06
C ASP A 149 0.11 -0.06 0.50
N CYS A 150 0.30 -1.37 0.30
CA CYS A 150 1.47 -2.10 0.75
C CYS A 150 2.67 -1.93 -0.19
N THR A 151 3.88 -1.99 0.37
CA THR A 151 5.09 -2.06 -0.45
C THR A 151 5.20 -3.42 -1.16
N SER A 152 6.04 -3.47 -2.21
CA SER A 152 6.37 -4.76 -2.82
C SER A 152 7.33 -5.59 -1.95
N ASN A 153 8.12 -4.94 -1.10
CA ASN A 153 9.13 -5.60 -0.28
C ASN A 153 8.61 -5.95 1.13
N ILE A 154 7.72 -6.92 1.20
CA ILE A 154 7.13 -7.40 2.47
C ILE A 154 8.15 -7.98 3.45
N ALA A 155 9.31 -8.40 2.98
CA ALA A 155 10.34 -8.97 3.84
C ALA A 155 11.03 -7.94 4.75
N SER A 156 11.00 -6.67 4.39
CA SER A 156 11.62 -5.58 5.15
C SER A 156 10.62 -4.52 5.64
N ASP A 157 9.36 -4.64 5.26
CA ASP A 157 8.29 -3.72 5.68
C ASP A 157 7.28 -4.46 6.59
N ILE A 158 7.38 -4.17 7.89
CA ILE A 158 6.57 -4.81 8.92
C ILE A 158 5.09 -4.49 8.72
N LEU A 159 4.74 -3.24 8.41
CA LEU A 159 3.34 -2.82 8.24
C LEU A 159 2.68 -3.55 7.07
N SER A 160 3.35 -3.64 5.92
CA SER A 160 2.82 -4.40 4.77
C SER A 160 2.71 -5.89 5.08
N ALA A 161 3.69 -6.48 5.79
CA ALA A 161 3.64 -7.89 6.16
C ALA A 161 2.45 -8.18 7.11
N VAL A 162 2.24 -7.33 8.12
CA VAL A 162 1.11 -7.45 9.05
C VAL A 162 -0.21 -7.22 8.32
N ALA A 163 -0.29 -6.23 7.43
CA ALA A 163 -1.50 -5.97 6.64
C ALA A 163 -1.90 -7.18 5.79
N LEU A 164 -0.95 -7.87 5.16
CA LEU A 164 -1.24 -9.10 4.40
C LEU A 164 -1.74 -10.26 5.27
N MET A 165 -1.32 -10.33 6.53
CA MET A 165 -1.77 -11.37 7.46
C MET A 165 -3.13 -11.06 8.08
N GLU A 166 -3.36 -9.80 8.45
CA GLU A 166 -4.47 -9.36 9.30
C GLU A 166 -5.66 -8.80 8.51
N ALA A 167 -5.46 -8.39 7.23
CA ALA A 167 -6.55 -7.83 6.43
C ALA A 167 -7.66 -8.87 6.17
N ASP A 168 -8.90 -8.38 6.08
CA ASP A 168 -10.07 -9.18 5.71
C ASP A 168 -9.99 -9.63 4.24
N THR A 169 -9.43 -8.81 3.38
CA THR A 169 -9.23 -9.07 1.97
C THR A 169 -7.86 -8.61 1.51
N VAL A 170 -7.22 -9.38 0.64
CA VAL A 170 -5.95 -9.02 -0.01
C VAL A 170 -6.16 -8.89 -1.52
N LEU A 171 -5.89 -7.73 -2.10
CA LEU A 171 -5.85 -7.53 -3.54
C LEU A 171 -4.41 -7.66 -4.03
N ARG A 172 -4.13 -8.75 -4.73
CA ARG A 172 -2.83 -9.02 -5.34
C ARG A 172 -2.78 -8.49 -6.76
N LEU A 173 -1.88 -7.53 -7.02
CA LEU A 173 -1.67 -6.92 -8.33
C LEU A 173 -0.40 -7.45 -9.01
N ALA A 174 -0.49 -7.72 -10.30
CA ALA A 174 0.65 -8.06 -11.13
C ALA A 174 0.64 -7.27 -12.44
N GLY A 175 1.79 -6.70 -12.81
CA GLY A 175 1.99 -6.16 -14.16
C GLY A 175 2.18 -7.28 -15.19
N CYS A 176 2.09 -6.96 -16.49
CA CYS A 176 2.23 -7.93 -17.60
C CYS A 176 3.68 -8.11 -18.08
N ASP A 177 4.67 -7.66 -17.31
CA ASP A 177 6.07 -7.68 -17.70
C ASP A 177 6.87 -8.84 -17.07
N LEU A 178 8.05 -9.12 -17.61
CA LEU A 178 8.96 -10.15 -17.11
C LEU A 178 9.46 -9.87 -15.68
N LYS A 179 9.55 -8.60 -15.29
CA LYS A 179 9.94 -8.19 -13.94
C LYS A 179 8.87 -8.62 -12.92
N SER A 180 7.60 -8.45 -13.25
CA SER A 180 6.47 -8.92 -12.44
C SER A 180 6.46 -10.44 -12.32
N ILE A 181 6.74 -11.17 -13.41
CA ILE A 181 6.86 -12.63 -13.39
C ILE A 181 7.99 -13.08 -12.47
N SER A 182 9.18 -12.51 -12.63
CA SER A 182 10.35 -12.81 -11.79
C SER A 182 10.07 -12.54 -10.32
N TYR A 183 9.47 -11.39 -10.02
CA TYR A 183 9.09 -11.01 -8.67
C TYR A 183 8.11 -12.02 -8.05
N LEU A 184 7.00 -12.32 -8.72
CA LEU A 184 6.00 -13.25 -8.21
C LEU A 184 6.57 -14.66 -8.01
N SER A 185 7.39 -15.14 -8.95
CA SER A 185 8.07 -16.44 -8.82
C SER A 185 8.93 -16.52 -7.56
N SER A 186 9.53 -15.40 -7.14
CA SER A 186 10.37 -15.31 -5.95
C SER A 186 9.56 -15.10 -4.67
N GLN A 187 8.46 -14.34 -4.72
CA GLN A 187 7.72 -13.94 -3.52
C GLN A 187 6.58 -14.91 -3.16
N LEU A 188 5.91 -15.51 -4.15
CA LEU A 188 4.78 -16.42 -3.90
C LEU A 188 5.14 -17.62 -2.99
N PRO A 189 6.33 -18.24 -3.09
CA PRO A 189 6.71 -19.30 -2.16
C PRO A 189 6.76 -18.86 -0.69
N LEU A 190 7.06 -17.58 -0.42
CA LEU A 190 7.06 -17.02 0.94
C LEU A 190 5.65 -16.93 1.51
N LEU A 191 4.63 -16.83 0.65
CA LEU A 191 3.22 -16.69 1.00
C LEU A 191 2.46 -18.03 0.97
N SER A 192 3.17 -19.15 0.95
CA SER A 192 2.55 -20.49 0.91
C SER A 192 2.12 -21.02 2.30
N ASP A 193 2.45 -20.33 3.37
CA ASP A 193 2.06 -20.66 4.74
C ASP A 193 0.59 -20.31 4.99
N HIS A 194 -0.12 -21.09 5.79
CA HIS A 194 -1.52 -20.90 6.16
C HIS A 194 -1.84 -19.52 6.77
N LYS A 195 -0.86 -18.87 7.41
CA LYS A 195 -1.04 -17.52 7.98
C LYS A 195 -1.37 -16.44 6.96
N TRP A 196 -1.14 -16.69 5.67
CA TRP A 196 -1.43 -15.73 4.60
C TRP A 196 -2.82 -15.87 4.01
N ASP A 197 -3.56 -16.89 4.42
CA ASP A 197 -4.93 -17.18 4.00
C ASP A 197 -5.17 -16.96 2.49
N ALA A 198 -5.02 -18.02 1.72
CA ALA A 198 -5.14 -17.94 0.26
C ALA A 198 -6.56 -17.59 -0.21
N ASP A 199 -7.58 -17.89 0.59
CA ASP A 199 -8.98 -17.73 0.22
C ASP A 199 -9.43 -16.27 0.24
N LYS A 200 -8.81 -15.43 1.06
CA LYS A 200 -9.07 -13.99 1.11
C LYS A 200 -8.39 -13.19 -0.01
N GLN A 201 -7.68 -13.85 -0.93
CA GLN A 201 -6.86 -13.19 -1.94
C GLN A 201 -7.57 -13.03 -3.27
N LEU A 202 -7.94 -11.80 -3.61
CA LEU A 202 -8.35 -11.39 -4.94
C LEU A 202 -7.11 -11.14 -5.82
N LYS A 203 -7.16 -11.56 -7.08
CA LYS A 203 -6.03 -11.44 -7.99
C LYS A 203 -6.39 -10.57 -9.18
N ALA A 204 -5.52 -9.62 -9.51
CA ALA A 204 -5.70 -8.73 -10.64
C ALA A 204 -4.43 -8.62 -11.47
N VAL A 205 -4.59 -8.65 -12.77
CA VAL A 205 -3.58 -8.17 -13.71
C VAL A 205 -3.84 -6.69 -13.95
N SER A 206 -2.81 -5.86 -13.86
CA SER A 206 -2.99 -4.41 -13.86
C SER A 206 -2.00 -3.70 -14.76
N ASN A 207 -2.33 -2.45 -15.10
CA ASN A 207 -1.58 -1.60 -16.02
C ASN A 207 -1.37 -2.25 -17.40
N ILE A 208 -2.43 -2.93 -17.89
CA ILE A 208 -2.38 -3.68 -19.14
C ILE A 208 -2.36 -2.71 -20.32
N ARG A 209 -1.26 -2.69 -21.07
CA ARG A 209 -1.11 -1.91 -22.31
C ARG A 209 -1.54 -2.71 -23.52
N GLN A 210 -1.91 -2.03 -24.62
CA GLN A 210 -2.47 -2.68 -25.84
C GLN A 210 -1.59 -3.79 -26.45
N GLN A 211 -0.29 -3.76 -26.22
CA GLN A 211 0.68 -4.72 -26.75
C GLN A 211 1.03 -5.85 -25.79
N GLU A 212 0.45 -5.87 -24.59
CA GLU A 212 0.80 -6.83 -23.55
C GLU A 212 -0.23 -7.96 -23.50
N ALA A 213 0.25 -9.19 -23.48
CA ALA A 213 -0.59 -10.37 -23.33
C ALA A 213 -0.82 -10.66 -21.84
N SER A 214 -1.98 -10.33 -21.30
CA SER A 214 -2.36 -10.65 -19.91
C SER A 214 -2.41 -12.16 -19.65
N SER A 215 -2.69 -12.96 -20.69
CA SER A 215 -2.86 -14.41 -20.61
C SER A 215 -1.69 -15.16 -19.96
N HIS A 216 -0.46 -14.70 -20.18
CA HIS A 216 0.72 -15.32 -19.58
C HIS A 216 0.77 -15.07 -18.08
N MET A 217 0.42 -13.86 -17.64
CA MET A 217 0.36 -13.51 -16.22
C MET A 217 -0.80 -14.23 -15.51
N GLU A 218 -1.93 -14.40 -16.22
CA GLU A 218 -3.08 -15.14 -15.70
C GLU A 218 -2.73 -16.60 -15.41
N GLN A 219 -1.90 -17.24 -16.24
CA GLN A 219 -1.40 -18.60 -15.99
C GLN A 219 -0.53 -18.69 -14.74
N ILE A 220 0.29 -17.66 -14.47
CA ILE A 220 1.18 -17.62 -13.30
C ILE A 220 0.41 -17.35 -12.01
N LEU A 221 -0.56 -16.44 -12.05
CA LEU A 221 -1.40 -16.10 -10.91
C LEU A 221 -2.46 -17.18 -10.61
N GLY A 222 -2.76 -18.04 -11.58
CA GLY A 222 -3.93 -18.91 -11.56
C GLY A 222 -5.19 -18.14 -11.96
N SER A 223 -6.31 -18.31 -11.28
CA SER A 223 -7.52 -17.54 -11.57
C SER A 223 -7.29 -16.04 -11.33
N VAL A 224 -7.67 -15.20 -12.29
CA VAL A 224 -7.62 -13.74 -12.20
C VAL A 224 -9.04 -13.20 -12.14
N SER A 225 -9.32 -12.39 -11.13
CA SER A 225 -10.66 -11.81 -10.91
C SER A 225 -10.86 -10.50 -11.66
N PHE A 226 -9.77 -9.72 -11.86
CA PHE A 226 -9.85 -8.39 -12.43
C PHE A 226 -8.73 -8.14 -13.44
N GLN A 227 -9.05 -7.39 -14.49
CA GLN A 227 -8.11 -6.96 -15.53
C GLN A 227 -8.17 -5.43 -15.63
N ILE A 228 -7.18 -4.75 -15.06
CA ILE A 228 -7.12 -3.30 -14.96
C ILE A 228 -6.30 -2.77 -16.16
N PRO A 229 -6.93 -2.13 -17.15
CA PRO A 229 -6.21 -1.59 -18.28
C PRO A 229 -5.35 -0.39 -17.87
N HIS A 230 -4.31 -0.11 -18.64
CA HIS A 230 -3.63 1.17 -18.59
C HIS A 230 -4.59 2.31 -18.94
N SER A 231 -4.42 3.46 -18.30
CA SER A 231 -5.12 4.71 -18.61
C SER A 231 -4.14 5.85 -18.65
N SER A 232 -4.06 6.54 -19.77
CA SER A 232 -3.21 7.72 -19.96
C SER A 232 -3.64 8.89 -19.08
N GLU A 233 -4.94 9.02 -18.80
CA GLU A 233 -5.44 10.03 -17.86
C GLU A 233 -4.91 9.78 -16.44
N VAL A 234 -4.93 8.53 -15.98
CA VAL A 234 -4.39 8.16 -14.67
C VAL A 234 -2.87 8.37 -14.62
N GLU A 235 -2.15 8.03 -15.69
CA GLU A 235 -0.71 8.27 -15.79
C GLU A 235 -0.39 9.76 -15.73
N ALA A 236 -1.16 10.61 -16.44
CA ALA A 236 -1.00 12.06 -16.39
C ALA A 236 -1.25 12.60 -14.97
N GLN A 237 -2.34 12.22 -14.32
CA GLN A 237 -2.60 12.61 -12.93
C GLN A 237 -1.49 12.19 -11.96
N PHE A 238 -0.91 11.01 -12.15
CA PHE A 238 0.22 10.55 -11.35
C PHE A 238 1.46 11.43 -11.56
N LEU A 239 1.76 11.79 -12.80
CA LEU A 239 2.91 12.65 -13.14
C LEU A 239 2.73 14.09 -12.67
N GLU A 240 1.51 14.58 -12.64
CA GLU A 240 1.15 15.94 -12.21
C GLU A 240 0.98 16.06 -10.67
N GLY A 241 1.00 14.94 -9.94
CA GLY A 241 0.77 14.95 -8.49
C GLY A 241 -0.70 15.18 -8.11
N GLU A 242 -1.61 14.78 -8.98
CA GLU A 242 -3.06 14.96 -8.83
C GLU A 242 -3.84 13.63 -8.88
N LEU A 243 -3.25 12.57 -8.35
CA LEU A 243 -3.81 11.22 -8.46
C LEU A 243 -5.20 11.09 -7.81
N LEU A 244 -5.57 11.96 -6.86
CA LEU A 244 -6.91 12.04 -6.27
C LEU A 244 -7.92 12.80 -7.16
N GLY A 245 -7.51 13.26 -8.36
CA GLY A 245 -8.37 13.92 -9.32
C GLY A 245 -9.40 12.99 -9.95
N GLU A 246 -10.51 13.54 -10.41
CA GLU A 246 -11.56 12.78 -11.11
C GLU A 246 -11.10 12.31 -12.49
N LEU A 247 -11.57 11.13 -12.89
CA LEU A 247 -11.36 10.61 -14.24
C LEU A 247 -12.54 11.00 -15.14
N GLY A 248 -12.30 11.90 -16.10
CA GLY A 248 -13.32 12.45 -17.00
C GLY A 248 -13.28 11.85 -18.41
N LEU A 249 -12.12 11.38 -18.85
CA LEU A 249 -11.93 10.96 -20.23
C LEU A 249 -12.62 9.64 -20.56
N LYS A 250 -13.03 9.51 -21.82
CA LYS A 250 -13.69 8.29 -22.34
C LYS A 250 -12.77 7.06 -22.27
N GLU A 251 -11.48 7.24 -22.47
CA GLU A 251 -10.49 6.18 -22.45
C GLU A 251 -10.37 5.52 -21.06
N SER A 252 -10.57 6.28 -19.98
CA SER A 252 -10.53 5.78 -18.60
C SER A 252 -11.79 5.01 -18.17
N ARG A 253 -12.79 4.92 -19.05
CA ARG A 253 -14.08 4.27 -18.72
C ARG A 253 -13.92 2.81 -18.30
N THR A 254 -13.06 2.07 -18.98
CA THR A 254 -12.80 0.66 -18.64
C THR A 254 -12.05 0.54 -17.33
N PHE A 255 -11.04 1.39 -17.10
CA PHE A 255 -10.34 1.47 -15.83
C PHE A 255 -11.32 1.73 -14.66
N ARG A 256 -12.16 2.77 -14.77
CA ARG A 256 -13.17 3.09 -13.74
C ARG A 256 -14.10 1.92 -13.45
N ARG A 257 -14.53 1.20 -14.49
CA ARG A 257 -15.40 0.01 -14.33
C ARG A 257 -14.71 -1.12 -13.57
N GLU A 258 -13.42 -1.34 -13.78
CA GLU A 258 -12.67 -2.35 -13.03
C GLU A 258 -12.47 -1.93 -11.56
N ILE A 259 -12.20 -0.64 -11.27
CA ILE A 259 -12.18 -0.12 -9.90
C ILE A 259 -13.54 -0.33 -9.21
N GLU A 260 -14.64 -0.06 -9.90
CA GLU A 260 -15.99 -0.30 -9.38
C GLU A 260 -16.24 -1.78 -9.08
N LYS A 261 -15.79 -2.71 -9.94
CA LYS A 261 -15.91 -4.16 -9.69
C LYS A 261 -15.11 -4.58 -8.45
N ILE A 262 -13.88 -4.07 -8.30
CA ILE A 262 -13.05 -4.33 -7.12
C ILE A 262 -13.76 -3.81 -5.87
N SER A 263 -14.33 -2.61 -5.92
CA SER A 263 -15.10 -2.02 -4.82
C SER A 263 -16.26 -2.93 -4.37
N ARG A 264 -17.00 -3.51 -5.31
CA ARG A 264 -18.09 -4.46 -5.01
C ARG A 264 -17.56 -5.75 -4.39
N GLY A 265 -16.47 -6.30 -4.93
CA GLY A 265 -15.82 -7.51 -4.39
C GLY A 265 -15.25 -7.30 -2.98
N TYR A 266 -14.90 -6.05 -2.63
CA TYR A 266 -14.44 -5.69 -1.31
C TYR A 266 -15.59 -5.44 -0.32
N SER A 267 -16.68 -4.79 -0.77
CA SER A 267 -17.83 -4.42 0.07
C SER A 267 -18.81 -5.58 0.34
N GLY A 268 -18.67 -6.69 -0.32
CA GLY A 268 -19.55 -7.84 -0.17
C GLY A 268 -18.88 -9.04 -0.78
N TYR A 269 -18.07 -9.73 0.00
CA TYR A 269 -17.69 -11.09 -0.34
C TYR A 269 -18.93 -11.95 -0.16
N GLU A 270 -19.84 -11.95 -1.15
CA GLU A 270 -20.79 -13.04 -1.30
C GLU A 270 -19.95 -14.31 -1.39
N LYS A 271 -19.90 -15.08 -0.30
CA LYS A 271 -19.48 -16.48 -0.34
C LYS A 271 -20.27 -17.09 -1.49
N GLN A 272 -19.60 -17.25 -2.65
CA GLN A 272 -20.21 -17.98 -3.74
C GLN A 272 -20.63 -19.34 -3.17
N PRO A 273 -21.88 -19.74 -3.30
CA PRO A 273 -22.27 -21.07 -2.89
C PRO A 273 -21.38 -22.05 -3.64
N GLU A 274 -20.80 -23.00 -2.92
CA GLU A 274 -20.11 -24.14 -3.48
C GLU A 274 -21.00 -24.79 -4.53
N SER A 275 -20.78 -24.47 -5.78
CA SER A 275 -21.46 -25.15 -6.87
C SER A 275 -20.55 -25.22 -8.07
N VAL A 276 -20.37 -26.46 -8.39
CA VAL A 276 -19.92 -27.10 -9.60
C VAL A 276 -18.58 -27.82 -9.42
N LEU A 277 -18.71 -29.01 -8.84
CA LEU A 277 -17.77 -30.09 -9.10
C LEU A 277 -17.62 -30.29 -10.63
N PHE A 278 -16.46 -29.95 -11.17
CA PHE A 278 -16.03 -30.51 -12.44
C PHE A 278 -15.30 -31.83 -12.20
N PRO A 279 -15.65 -32.91 -12.90
CA PRO A 279 -15.03 -34.21 -12.70
C PRO A 279 -13.59 -34.25 -13.23
N GLY A 280 -12.72 -34.70 -12.37
CA GLY A 280 -11.39 -35.27 -12.52
C GLY A 280 -10.66 -35.14 -13.85
N GLY A 281 -9.67 -34.24 -13.87
CA GLY A 281 -8.53 -34.33 -14.77
C GLY A 281 -7.27 -34.60 -13.96
N LYS A 282 -6.70 -35.80 -14.03
CA LYS A 282 -5.42 -36.18 -13.41
C LYS A 282 -4.26 -35.46 -14.11
N GLY A 283 -3.91 -34.25 -13.66
CA GLY A 283 -2.67 -33.58 -14.03
C GLY A 283 -1.64 -33.76 -12.90
N LYS A 284 -0.60 -34.55 -13.15
CA LYS A 284 0.55 -34.71 -12.24
C LYS A 284 1.29 -33.36 -12.16
N GLY A 285 1.12 -32.63 -11.06
CA GLY A 285 1.76 -31.36 -10.82
C GLY A 285 3.22 -31.50 -10.44
N VAL A 286 4.04 -30.66 -11.02
CA VAL A 286 5.49 -30.48 -10.79
C VAL A 286 5.80 -29.78 -9.42
N PHE A 287 4.87 -29.73 -8.49
CA PHE A 287 4.99 -28.98 -7.23
C PHE A 287 5.54 -29.77 -6.03
N GLY A 288 6.14 -30.93 -6.24
CA GLY A 288 6.56 -31.83 -5.15
C GLY A 288 7.83 -31.48 -4.37
N CYS A 289 8.62 -30.46 -4.73
CA CYS A 289 9.98 -30.34 -4.22
C CYS A 289 10.33 -29.08 -3.39
N LEU A 290 9.39 -28.18 -3.07
CA LEU A 290 9.70 -26.88 -2.41
C LEU A 290 9.20 -26.73 -0.96
N LYS A 291 8.75 -27.79 -0.31
CA LYS A 291 8.08 -27.71 1.01
C LYS A 291 8.98 -27.47 2.24
N ARG A 292 10.31 -27.33 2.15
CA ARG A 292 11.18 -27.29 3.35
C ARG A 292 11.96 -26.00 3.61
N GLY A 293 11.84 -24.94 2.81
CA GLY A 293 12.70 -23.76 2.95
C GLY A 293 12.06 -22.47 3.45
N ALA A 294 10.77 -22.26 3.23
CA ALA A 294 10.14 -20.95 3.37
C ALA A 294 9.84 -20.53 4.83
N GLY A 295 9.44 -21.46 5.69
CA GLY A 295 9.07 -21.14 7.08
C GLY A 295 10.24 -20.66 7.95
N VAL A 296 11.47 -21.08 7.63
CA VAL A 296 12.67 -20.72 8.40
C VAL A 296 13.16 -19.31 8.09
N TYR A 297 12.93 -18.83 6.86
CA TYR A 297 13.47 -17.55 6.40
C TYR A 297 12.77 -16.36 7.05
N LEU A 298 11.45 -16.40 7.20
CA LEU A 298 10.69 -15.31 7.83
C LEU A 298 10.90 -15.23 9.34
N GLN A 299 11.06 -16.36 10.02
CA GLN A 299 11.46 -16.37 11.43
C GLN A 299 12.86 -15.76 11.65
N GLN A 300 13.77 -15.93 10.69
CA GLN A 300 15.10 -15.32 10.76
C GLN A 300 15.07 -13.80 10.56
N ILE A 301 14.16 -13.26 9.76
CA ILE A 301 13.99 -11.80 9.55
C ILE A 301 13.50 -11.14 10.84
N PHE A 302 12.49 -11.71 11.51
CA PHE A 302 12.00 -11.18 12.79
C PHE A 302 13.01 -11.33 13.92
N HIS A 303 13.86 -12.38 13.92
CA HIS A 303 14.93 -12.55 14.88
C HIS A 303 16.20 -11.71 14.61
N ALA A 304 16.44 -11.29 13.38
CA ALA A 304 17.61 -10.46 13.05
C ALA A 304 17.48 -9.04 13.60
N HIS A 305 16.27 -8.47 13.67
CA HIS A 305 16.03 -7.16 14.26
C HIS A 305 16.13 -7.18 15.79
N GLY A 306 15.68 -8.24 16.46
CA GLY A 306 15.79 -8.39 17.92
C GLY A 306 17.24 -8.55 18.40
N ARG A 307 18.10 -9.24 17.65
CA ARG A 307 19.52 -9.48 18.04
C ARG A 307 20.44 -8.26 17.88
N ARG A 308 20.06 -7.25 17.14
CA ARG A 308 20.82 -5.99 17.08
C ARG A 308 20.71 -5.16 18.36
N ARG A 309 19.65 -5.30 19.14
CA ARG A 309 19.47 -4.62 20.44
C ARG A 309 20.36 -5.16 21.54
N GLU A 310 20.62 -6.48 21.59
CA GLU A 310 21.45 -7.05 22.67
C GLU A 310 22.95 -6.82 22.55
N ARG A 311 23.46 -6.49 21.34
CA ARG A 311 24.89 -6.19 21.14
C ARG A 311 25.26 -4.72 21.34
N GLY A 312 24.30 -3.81 21.45
CA GLY A 312 24.53 -2.38 21.62
C GLY A 312 24.75 -1.91 23.06
N SER A 313 24.51 -2.75 24.09
CA SER A 313 24.55 -2.31 25.49
C SER A 313 25.82 -2.68 26.26
N LYS A 314 26.85 -3.27 25.64
CA LYS A 314 28.07 -3.70 26.38
C LYS A 314 29.41 -3.10 25.95
N THR A 315 29.45 -2.03 25.17
CA THR A 315 30.71 -1.30 24.90
C THR A 315 30.46 0.22 24.88
N ALA A 316 30.25 0.78 26.05
CA ALA A 316 30.48 2.21 26.29
C ALA A 316 32.01 2.38 26.57
N GLY A 317 32.75 2.84 25.60
CA GLY A 317 34.15 3.12 25.79
C GLY A 317 34.94 3.16 24.47
N GLN A 318 35.20 4.37 24.02
CA GLN A 318 36.05 4.80 22.89
C GLN A 318 35.32 5.13 21.59
N ALA A 319 34.99 6.42 21.49
CA ALA A 319 34.62 7.07 20.24
C ALA A 319 35.84 7.15 19.31
N VAL A 320 35.82 6.43 18.23
CA VAL A 320 36.70 6.65 17.08
C VAL A 320 35.85 7.28 15.97
N HIS A 321 36.09 8.59 15.78
CA HIS A 321 35.56 9.33 14.65
C HIS A 321 36.14 8.82 13.33
N HIS A 322 35.43 8.01 12.60
CA HIS A 322 35.67 7.80 11.16
C HIS A 322 34.78 8.75 10.35
N LYS A 323 35.41 9.89 9.96
CA LYS A 323 34.87 10.74 8.88
C LYS A 323 35.04 10.01 7.55
N VAL A 324 33.93 9.54 6.99
CA VAL A 324 33.91 9.08 5.60
C VAL A 324 33.79 10.33 4.72
N TYR A 325 34.89 10.70 4.07
CA TYR A 325 34.88 11.73 3.03
C TYR A 325 34.46 11.11 1.69
N LEU A 326 33.28 11.39 1.23
CA LEU A 326 32.91 11.22 -0.18
C LEU A 326 33.58 12.33 -0.99
N ARG A 327 34.63 11.98 -1.75
CA ARG A 327 35.25 12.87 -2.74
C ARG A 327 34.31 12.95 -3.96
N LEU A 328 33.75 14.13 -4.18
CA LEU A 328 33.17 14.50 -5.47
C LEU A 328 34.31 14.90 -6.43
N PRO A 329 34.24 14.57 -7.72
CA PRO A 329 35.28 14.98 -8.68
C PRO A 329 35.16 16.47 -8.95
N HIS A 330 36.29 17.20 -8.76
CA HIS A 330 36.43 18.59 -9.13
C HIS A 330 36.48 18.73 -10.66
N HIS A 331 35.54 19.44 -11.24
CA HIS A 331 35.67 19.97 -12.59
C HIS A 331 36.65 21.15 -12.59
N GLY A 332 37.69 21.02 -13.39
CA GLY A 332 38.75 22.00 -13.55
C GLY A 332 38.24 23.31 -14.16
N LYS A 333 38.59 24.40 -13.55
CA LYS A 333 38.48 25.75 -14.14
C LYS A 333 39.53 25.93 -15.22
N GLY A 334 39.08 26.00 -16.47
CA GLY A 334 39.89 26.54 -17.57
C GLY A 334 40.02 28.07 -17.45
N LYS A 335 41.23 28.55 -17.32
CA LYS A 335 41.58 29.96 -17.50
C LYS A 335 41.53 30.27 -19.01
N ASN A 336 40.76 31.23 -19.42
CA ASN A 336 40.95 31.93 -20.68
C ASN A 336 41.17 33.40 -20.39
N THR A 337 42.41 33.79 -20.55
CA THR A 337 42.89 35.16 -20.75
C THR A 337 42.64 35.54 -22.23
N GLY A 338 41.86 36.53 -22.48
CA GLY A 338 41.66 37.12 -23.81
C GLY A 338 41.48 38.61 -23.68
N THR A 339 42.55 39.35 -23.83
CA THR A 339 42.67 40.79 -24.04
C THR A 339 42.11 41.09 -25.41
N VAL A 340 41.20 42.08 -25.55
CA VAL A 340 40.94 42.78 -26.79
C VAL A 340 40.73 44.24 -26.47
N ASP A 341 41.66 45.09 -26.99
CA ASP A 341 41.53 46.51 -27.20
C ASP A 341 40.48 46.85 -28.27
N ARG A 342 39.75 47.84 -28.04
CA ARG A 342 39.18 48.97 -28.80
C ARG A 342 37.70 49.16 -28.53
#